data_e70316b390b909ad5171921a7cc8ae02
#
_entry.id   e70316b390b909ad5171921a7cc8ae02
#
_cell.length_a   1.000
_cell.length_b   1.000
_cell.length_c   1.000
_cell.angle_alpha   90.00
_cell.angle_beta   90.00
_cell.angle_gamma   90.00
#
_symmetry.space_group_name_H-M   'P 1'
#
loop_
_entity.id
_entity.type
_entity.pdbx_description
1 polymer ?
#
loop_
_entity_poly.entity_id
_entity_poly.type
_entity_poly.pdbx_seq_one_letter_code
_entity_poly.pdbx_strand_id
1 'polypeptide(L)' 'MFFKKKQETRTYDRQTQKPVIRSSICTGEKSAGFRDLHTGKFTEIMLLRTPGDLKEFRRLYGIGEEEISTEY' A
#
# COMPACT_ATOMS: atom_id res chain seq x y z
N MET A 1 -31.80 1.54 8.15
CA MET A 1 -31.14 1.71 8.06
C MET A 1 -30.49 1.91 7.52
N PHE A 2 -30.14 2.03 7.31
CA PHE A 2 -29.45 2.15 6.78
C PHE A 2 -28.42 2.18 6.77
N PHE A 3 -27.82 1.96 6.35
CA PHE A 3 -26.81 2.12 6.43
C PHE A 3 -26.22 2.87 5.60
N LYS A 4 -25.42 3.38 5.89
CA LYS A 4 -24.79 4.17 5.16
C LYS A 4 -23.68 3.56 4.65
N LYS A 5 -23.37 3.79 3.61
CA LYS A 5 -22.30 3.33 3.10
C LYS A 5 -21.30 4.19 3.31
N LYS A 6 -20.39 3.92 3.95
CA LYS A 6 -19.48 4.79 4.18
C LYS A 6 -18.39 4.69 3.31
N GLN A 7 -17.63 5.65 3.21
CA GLN A 7 -16.52 5.67 2.48
C GLN A 7 -15.62 4.69 2.97
N GLU A 8 -15.05 3.95 2.23
CA GLU A 8 -14.17 2.95 2.61
C GLU A 8 -12.83 3.51 2.80
N THR A 9 -12.44 3.82 3.96
CA THR A 9 -11.08 4.24 4.24
C THR A 9 -10.45 3.13 5.04
N ARG A 10 -9.46 2.48 4.49
CA ARG A 10 -8.79 1.39 5.15
C ARG A 10 -7.66 1.92 6.01
N THR A 11 -7.26 1.15 6.97
CA THR A 11 -6.17 1.54 7.82
C THR A 11 -5.22 0.37 7.98
N TYR A 12 -4.02 0.65 8.45
CA TYR A 12 -3.05 -0.39 8.71
C TYR A 12 -2.35 -0.07 10.02
N ASP A 13 -1.72 -1.07 10.61
CA ASP A 13 -1.08 -0.91 11.90
C ASP A 13 0.33 -0.34 11.69
N ARG A 14 0.49 0.93 11.98
CA ARG A 14 1.76 1.60 11.75
C ARG A 14 2.87 1.11 12.68
N GLN A 15 2.51 0.43 13.74
CA GLN A 15 3.49 -0.06 14.68
C GLN A 15 4.07 -1.40 14.24
N THR A 16 3.31 -2.17 13.46
CA THR A 16 3.77 -3.47 13.03
C THR A 16 3.97 -3.58 11.54
N GLN A 17 3.51 -2.58 10.78
CA GLN A 17 3.59 -2.63 9.33
C GLN A 17 4.00 -1.28 8.77
N LYS A 18 4.55 -1.29 7.58
CA LYS A 18 4.82 -0.04 6.90
C LYS A 18 4.50 -0.22 5.42
N PRO A 19 4.04 0.85 4.76
CA PRO A 19 3.71 0.75 3.35
C PRO A 19 4.98 0.68 2.50
N VAL A 20 4.99 -0.22 1.55
CA VAL A 20 6.16 -0.44 0.71
C VAL A 20 5.70 -0.66 -0.72
N ILE A 21 6.47 -0.13 -1.66
CA ILE A 21 6.25 -0.39 -3.05
C ILE A 21 7.41 -1.27 -3.50
N ARG A 22 7.09 -2.44 -4.01
CA ARG A 22 8.11 -3.33 -4.51
C ARG A 22 8.17 -3.18 -6.02
N SER A 23 9.36 -2.97 -6.52
CA SER A 23 9.57 -2.78 -7.94
C SER A 23 10.41 -3.94 -8.46
N SER A 24 9.91 -4.61 -9.48
CA SER A 24 10.64 -5.72 -10.06
C SER A 24 11.55 -5.18 -11.15
N ILE A 25 12.83 -5.39 -11.00
CA ILE A 25 13.79 -4.91 -11.99
C ILE A 25 13.64 -5.66 -13.29
N CYS A 26 13.38 -6.95 -13.21
CA CYS A 26 13.28 -7.77 -14.41
C CYS A 26 12.07 -7.48 -15.27
N THR A 27 10.93 -7.27 -14.65
CA THR A 27 9.70 -7.07 -15.42
C THR A 27 9.24 -5.64 -15.44
N GLY A 28 9.77 -4.82 -14.55
CA GLY A 28 9.33 -3.45 -14.46
C GLY A 28 8.00 -3.28 -13.76
N GLU A 29 7.46 -4.35 -13.21
CA GLU A 29 6.18 -4.27 -12.52
C GLU A 29 6.37 -3.75 -11.11
N LYS A 30 5.36 -3.07 -10.61
CA LYS A 30 5.39 -2.55 -9.26
C LYS A 30 4.16 -2.99 -8.50
N SER A 31 4.33 -3.27 -7.23
CA SER A 31 3.24 -3.67 -6.37
C SER A 31 3.27 -2.83 -5.12
N ALA A 32 2.10 -2.53 -4.59
CA ALA A 32 2.01 -1.79 -3.34
C ALA A 32 1.49 -2.73 -2.27
N GLY A 33 2.03 -2.63 -1.10
CA GLY A 33 1.58 -3.46 0.01
C GLY A 33 2.22 -3.02 1.29
N PHE A 34 2.26 -3.93 2.25
CA PHE A 34 2.79 -3.62 3.57
C PHE A 34 3.82 -4.67 3.97
N ARG A 35 4.87 -4.22 4.61
CA ARG A 35 5.88 -5.13 5.12
C ARG A 35 5.72 -5.23 6.62
N ASP A 36 5.67 -6.46 7.12
CA ASP A 36 5.56 -6.72 8.55
C ASP A 36 6.92 -6.41 9.17
N LEU A 37 6.93 -5.52 10.14
CA LEU A 37 8.19 -5.10 10.75
C LEU A 37 8.79 -6.16 11.66
N HIS A 38 7.99 -7.12 12.10
CA HIS A 38 8.50 -8.17 12.95
C HIS A 38 9.10 -9.33 12.15
N THR A 39 8.42 -9.74 11.10
CA THR A 39 8.86 -10.89 10.33
C THR A 39 9.55 -10.50 9.03
N GLY A 40 9.37 -9.27 8.58
CA GLY A 40 9.92 -8.84 7.32
C GLY A 40 9.11 -9.33 6.13
N LYS A 41 7.96 -9.91 6.37
CA LYS A 41 7.16 -10.45 5.29
C LYS A 41 6.40 -9.35 4.58
N PHE A 42 6.39 -9.42 3.25
CA PHE A 42 5.67 -8.43 2.45
C PHE A 42 4.34 -9.01 1.99
N THR A 43 3.27 -8.24 2.18
CA THR A 43 1.95 -8.63 1.72
C THR A 43 1.54 -7.69 0.62
N GLU A 44 1.33 -8.21 -0.57
CA GLU A 44 0.93 -7.39 -1.70
C GLU A 44 -0.54 -7.06 -1.59
N ILE A 45 -0.89 -5.81 -1.79
CA ILE A 45 -2.27 -5.34 -1.74
C ILE A 45 -2.80 -5.09 -3.15
N MET A 46 -2.00 -4.46 -3.99
CA MET A 46 -2.45 -4.17 -5.35
C MET A 46 -1.28 -3.96 -6.27
N LEU A 47 -1.52 -4.16 -7.56
CA LEU A 47 -0.50 -3.90 -8.55
C LEU A 47 -0.58 -2.45 -8.97
N LEU A 48 0.55 -1.85 -9.22
CA LEU A 48 0.62 -0.45 -9.65
C LEU A 48 0.94 -0.42 -11.12
N ARG A 49 -0.08 -0.25 -11.94
CA ARG A 49 0.12 -0.22 -13.39
C ARG A 49 0.17 1.19 -13.93
N THR A 50 -0.41 2.13 -13.24
CA THR A 50 -0.43 3.52 -13.67
C THR A 50 -0.10 4.40 -12.48
N PRO A 51 0.29 5.64 -12.70
CA PRO A 51 0.55 6.55 -11.60
C PRO A 51 -0.69 6.76 -10.73
N GLY A 52 -1.88 6.63 -11.31
CA GLY A 52 -3.10 6.77 -10.54
C GLY A 52 -3.28 5.66 -9.53
N ASP A 53 -2.73 4.48 -9.81
CA ASP A 53 -2.84 3.35 -8.89
C ASP A 53 -2.12 3.66 -7.58
N LEU A 54 -0.98 4.32 -7.64
CA LEU A 54 -0.26 4.67 -6.44
C LEU A 54 -1.05 5.69 -5.62
N LYS A 55 -1.66 6.65 -6.29
CA LYS A 55 -2.46 7.64 -5.59
C LYS A 55 -3.65 6.97 -4.94
N GLU A 56 -4.23 6.00 -5.61
CA GLU A 56 -5.38 5.28 -5.08
C GLU A 56 -4.97 4.50 -3.82
N PHE A 57 -3.83 3.85 -3.85
CA PHE A 57 -3.33 3.09 -2.72
C PHE A 57 -3.12 4.02 -1.52
N ARG A 58 -2.50 5.17 -1.75
CA ARG A 58 -2.25 6.12 -0.68
C ARG A 58 -3.56 6.66 -0.12
N ARG A 59 -4.51 6.93 -0.99
CA ARG A 59 -5.79 7.47 -0.55
C ARG A 59 -6.59 6.46 0.25
N LEU A 60 -6.56 5.21 -0.16
CA LEU A 60 -7.31 4.17 0.53
C LEU A 60 -6.83 3.98 1.96
N TYR A 61 -5.54 4.14 2.18
CA TYR A 61 -4.98 3.90 3.50
C TYR A 61 -4.54 5.16 4.22
N GLY A 62 -4.76 6.31 3.64
CA GLY A 62 -4.37 7.56 4.27
C GLY A 62 -2.87 7.68 4.47
N ILE A 63 -2.09 7.24 3.48
CA ILE A 63 -0.65 7.20 3.58
C ILE A 63 -0.02 8.46 3.00
N GLY A 64 0.86 9.07 3.77
CA GLY A 64 1.58 10.23 3.27
C GLY A 64 2.69 9.80 2.33
N GLU A 65 3.10 10.70 1.45
CA GLU A 65 4.12 10.38 0.49
C GLU A 65 5.41 9.96 1.14
N GLU A 66 5.76 10.61 2.24
CA GLU A 66 7.00 10.29 2.91
C GLU A 66 6.94 9.01 3.72
N GLU A 67 5.77 8.42 3.86
CA GLU A 67 5.64 7.18 4.62
C GLU A 67 5.91 5.95 3.78
N ILE A 68 5.92 6.09 2.47
CA ILE A 68 6.10 4.96 1.58
C ILE A 68 7.56 4.77 1.22
N SER A 69 8.02 3.54 1.29
CA SER A 69 9.37 3.20 0.87
C SER A 69 9.28 2.38 -0.41
N THR A 70 10.29 2.48 -1.26
CA THR A 70 10.35 1.69 -2.47
C THR A 70 11.48 0.68 -2.35
N GLU A 71 11.20 -0.56 -2.66
CA GLU A 71 12.19 -1.62 -2.60
C GLU A 71 12.32 -2.29 -3.95
N TYR A 72 13.48 -2.77 -4.27
CA TYR A 72 13.74 -3.45 -5.53
C TYR A 72 14.08 -4.91 -5.36
#